data_8addd137a39d05534d4906befbd68e9c
#
_entry.id   8addd137a39d05534d4906befbd68e9c
#
_cell.length_a   1.000
_cell.length_b   1.000
_cell.length_c   1.000
_cell.angle_alpha   90.00
_cell.angle_beta   90.00
_cell.angle_gamma   90.00
#
_symmetry.space_group_name_H-M   'P 1'
#
loop_
_entity.id
_entity.type
_entity.pdbx_description
1 polymer ?
#
loop_
_entity_poly.entity_id
_entity_poly.type
_entity_poly.pdbx_seq_one_letter_code
_entity_poly.pdbx_strand_id
1 'polypeptide(L)'
;PPLNRQPVLLQRIPVALNPLHRGRDVSRTGDQSDFLVTMLNEQAAREIYLKPFEMCIKTDDVQMNYAKDNGDGTYSNATREIPSVTGVMTSFNRIGYTWAGGNYNMITGLLRNEWGFHGFIITDNANTGVFMDAGQMIQAGADGKLTNLPTGARYTFNKNDVSDYHYGREAVHNILYTIANSKAMNGGMPGSRYLAKVEPYQKVIYAVDGVCGGLIAVLVILTIFRFRKKKEDNIKTV
;
A
#
# COMPACT_ATOMS: atom_id res chain seq x y z
N PRO A 1 -1.98 6.80 -27.19
CA PRO A 1 -3.15 6.28 -26.53
C PRO A 1 -2.89 6.30 -25.03
N PRO A 2 -3.84 6.75 -24.19
CA PRO A 2 -3.62 6.80 -22.78
C PRO A 2 -3.39 5.38 -22.27
N LEU A 3 -2.25 5.16 -21.61
CA LEU A 3 -1.98 3.95 -20.83
C LEU A 3 -3.11 3.83 -19.80
N ASN A 4 -3.97 2.85 -20.01
CA ASN A 4 -5.04 2.52 -19.08
C ASN A 4 -4.37 2.12 -17.74
N ARG A 5 -4.31 3.07 -16.80
CA ARG A 5 -3.78 2.86 -15.46
C ARG A 5 -4.86 2.10 -14.69
N GLN A 6 -4.84 0.79 -14.82
CA GLN A 6 -5.56 -0.05 -13.87
C GLN A 6 -4.74 -0.06 -12.57
N PRO A 7 -5.24 0.49 -11.47
CA PRO A 7 -4.53 0.44 -10.20
C PRO A 7 -4.47 -1.01 -9.71
N VAL A 8 -3.35 -1.38 -9.11
CA VAL A 8 -3.32 -2.55 -8.21
C VAL A 8 -4.33 -2.22 -7.11
N LEU A 9 -5.47 -2.86 -7.15
CA LEU A 9 -6.53 -2.61 -6.18
C LEU A 9 -6.15 -3.30 -4.87
N LEU A 10 -5.54 -2.55 -3.95
CA LEU A 10 -5.47 -2.95 -2.56
C LEU A 10 -6.86 -2.77 -1.97
N GLN A 11 -7.58 -3.86 -1.79
CA GLN A 11 -8.89 -3.81 -1.17
C GLN A 11 -8.76 -4.01 0.34
N ARG A 12 -9.27 -3.05 1.09
CA ARG A 12 -9.49 -3.22 2.52
C ARG A 12 -10.67 -4.16 2.72
N ILE A 13 -10.51 -5.19 3.55
CA ILE A 13 -11.64 -5.97 4.02
C ILE A 13 -12.24 -5.19 5.20
N PRO A 14 -13.35 -4.47 5.02
CA PRO A 14 -14.01 -3.86 6.15
C PRO A 14 -14.70 -4.98 6.92
N VAL A 15 -14.23 -5.26 8.09
CA VAL A 15 -15.07 -5.97 9.02
C VAL A 15 -15.88 -4.92 9.76
N ALA A 16 -17.18 -5.08 9.70
CA ALA A 16 -18.23 -4.24 10.23
C ALA A 16 -17.77 -3.23 11.25
N LEU A 17 -17.79 -1.97 10.85
CA LEU A 17 -17.72 -0.87 11.79
C LEU A 17 -18.88 -1.02 12.75
N ASN A 18 -18.57 -1.10 14.05
CA ASN A 18 -19.60 -1.02 15.07
C ASN A 18 -20.45 0.23 14.80
N PRO A 19 -21.77 0.12 14.56
CA PRO A 19 -22.62 1.25 14.22
C PRO A 19 -22.68 2.34 15.31
N LEU A 20 -22.14 2.08 16.49
CA LEU A 20 -22.03 3.04 17.59
C LEU A 20 -20.81 3.96 17.50
N HIS A 21 -19.87 3.73 16.63
CA HIS A 21 -18.74 4.63 16.40
C HIS A 21 -18.94 5.44 15.12
N ARG A 22 -19.74 6.49 15.20
CA ARG A 22 -19.75 7.57 14.22
C ARG A 22 -18.33 8.14 14.06
N GLY A 23 -17.68 7.80 12.95
CA GLY A 23 -16.67 8.64 12.27
C GLY A 23 -15.53 9.24 13.08
N ARG A 24 -15.18 8.70 14.24
CA ARG A 24 -13.94 9.09 14.91
C ARG A 24 -12.83 8.22 14.31
N ASP A 25 -11.93 8.91 13.65
CA ASP A 25 -10.65 8.36 13.21
C ASP A 25 -9.94 7.74 14.43
N VAL A 26 -10.02 6.41 14.55
CA VAL A 26 -9.46 5.63 15.66
C VAL A 26 -7.93 5.71 15.65
N SER A 27 -7.34 6.31 14.61
CA SER A 27 -5.90 6.48 14.46
C SER A 27 -5.29 7.50 15.42
N ARG A 28 -6.10 8.29 16.12
CA ARG A 28 -5.62 9.41 16.95
C ARG A 28 -5.45 9.12 18.43
N THR A 29 -5.95 8.01 18.94
CA THR A 29 -5.78 7.66 20.35
C THR A 29 -5.33 6.21 20.46
N GLY A 30 -4.04 6.00 20.68
CA GLY A 30 -3.39 4.69 20.74
C GLY A 30 -4.03 3.67 21.69
N ASP A 31 -4.83 4.11 22.64
CA ASP A 31 -5.43 3.25 23.66
C ASP A 31 -6.81 2.69 23.29
N GLN A 32 -7.53 3.29 22.34
CA GLN A 32 -8.91 2.86 22.03
C GLN A 32 -9.01 1.80 20.94
N SER A 33 -7.99 1.64 20.10
CA SER A 33 -7.96 0.59 19.07
C SER A 33 -7.82 -0.82 19.66
N ASP A 34 -7.25 -0.93 20.84
CA ASP A 34 -7.03 -2.20 21.53
C ASP A 34 -8.34 -2.89 21.96
N PHE A 35 -9.42 -2.14 22.04
CA PHE A 35 -10.73 -2.63 22.49
C PHE A 35 -11.76 -2.78 21.37
N LEU A 36 -11.41 -2.46 20.12
CA LEU A 36 -12.35 -2.55 19.01
C LEU A 36 -12.63 -4.01 18.63
N VAL A 37 -13.78 -4.49 19.07
CA VAL A 37 -14.28 -5.83 18.78
C VAL A 37 -15.53 -5.75 17.94
N THR A 38 -15.57 -6.48 16.83
CA THR A 38 -16.75 -6.61 15.99
C THR A 38 -17.40 -7.96 16.22
N MET A 39 -18.64 -7.90 16.69
CA MET A 39 -19.46 -9.10 16.89
C MET A 39 -20.51 -9.16 15.78
N LEU A 40 -20.47 -10.21 14.98
CA LEU A 40 -21.45 -10.47 13.94
C LEU A 40 -21.59 -11.99 13.75
N ASN A 41 -22.74 -12.42 13.25
CA ASN A 41 -22.91 -13.80 12.83
C ASN A 41 -22.34 -14.04 11.44
N GLU A 42 -22.14 -15.28 11.07
CA GLU A 42 -21.54 -15.66 9.80
C GLU A 42 -22.37 -15.20 8.59
N GLN A 43 -23.70 -15.29 8.69
CA GLN A 43 -24.58 -14.85 7.62
C GLN A 43 -24.40 -13.35 7.31
N ALA A 44 -24.47 -12.50 8.32
CA ALA A 44 -24.25 -11.07 8.15
C ALA A 44 -22.85 -10.77 7.63
N ALA A 45 -21.83 -11.51 8.10
CA ALA A 45 -20.48 -11.38 7.58
C ALA A 45 -20.42 -11.65 6.07
N ARG A 46 -20.96 -12.76 5.61
CA ARG A 46 -20.89 -13.21 4.21
C ARG A 46 -21.79 -12.41 3.27
N GLU A 47 -23.02 -12.15 3.67
CA GLU A 47 -24.02 -11.56 2.77
C GLU A 47 -23.93 -10.03 2.68
N ILE A 48 -23.41 -9.37 3.71
CA ILE A 48 -23.39 -7.91 3.78
C ILE A 48 -21.93 -7.39 3.72
N TYR A 49 -21.11 -7.77 4.70
CA TYR A 49 -19.82 -7.10 4.88
C TYR A 49 -18.70 -7.63 3.98
N LEU A 50 -18.66 -8.92 3.75
CA LEU A 50 -17.64 -9.57 2.92
C LEU A 50 -18.08 -9.73 1.46
N LYS A 51 -19.36 -9.58 1.17
CA LYS A 51 -19.92 -9.76 -0.19
C LYS A 51 -19.23 -8.89 -1.26
N PRO A 52 -18.98 -7.59 -1.05
CA PRO A 52 -18.28 -6.76 -2.04
C PRO A 52 -16.87 -7.27 -2.36
N PHE A 53 -16.17 -7.82 -1.37
CA PHE A 53 -14.83 -8.37 -1.56
C PHE A 53 -14.87 -9.68 -2.33
N GLU A 54 -15.81 -10.55 -1.98
CA GLU A 54 -16.06 -11.78 -2.74
C GLU A 54 -16.30 -11.47 -4.22
N MET A 55 -17.17 -10.52 -4.51
CA MET A 55 -17.48 -10.13 -5.88
C MET A 55 -16.23 -9.64 -6.63
N CYS A 56 -15.39 -8.84 -5.98
CA CYS A 56 -14.17 -8.35 -6.60
C CYS A 56 -13.12 -9.45 -6.82
N ILE A 57 -12.96 -10.36 -5.84
CA ILE A 57 -11.98 -11.44 -5.92
C ILE A 57 -12.38 -12.48 -6.96
N LYS A 58 -13.69 -12.78 -7.08
CA LYS A 58 -14.25 -13.73 -8.04
C LYS A 58 -14.61 -13.09 -9.41
N THR A 59 -14.23 -11.82 -9.62
CA THR A 59 -14.35 -11.19 -10.95
C THR A 59 -13.34 -11.80 -11.91
N ASP A 60 -13.75 -11.94 -13.17
CA ASP A 60 -12.90 -12.48 -14.24
C ASP A 60 -11.55 -11.75 -14.35
N ASP A 61 -10.57 -12.46 -14.84
CA ASP A 61 -9.25 -11.92 -15.12
C ASP A 61 -9.31 -10.74 -16.09
N VAL A 62 -8.41 -9.81 -15.94
CA VAL A 62 -8.36 -8.59 -16.77
C VAL A 62 -7.17 -8.62 -17.72
N GLN A 63 -7.36 -8.09 -18.91
CA GLN A 63 -6.29 -7.95 -19.90
C GLN A 63 -5.36 -6.79 -19.51
N MET A 64 -4.09 -7.09 -19.29
CA MET A 64 -3.05 -6.12 -19.02
C MET A 64 -2.17 -5.90 -20.26
N ASN A 65 -2.10 -4.67 -20.74
CA ASN A 65 -1.16 -4.27 -21.78
C ASN A 65 0.20 -3.96 -21.16
N TYR A 66 1.27 -4.48 -21.73
CA TYR A 66 2.64 -4.23 -21.29
C TYR A 66 3.61 -4.13 -22.46
N ALA A 67 4.75 -3.50 -22.23
CA ALA A 67 5.86 -3.49 -23.17
C ALA A 67 6.73 -4.73 -22.94
N LYS A 68 6.68 -5.64 -23.90
CA LYS A 68 7.54 -6.84 -23.89
C LYS A 68 8.91 -6.49 -24.44
N ASP A 69 9.96 -6.82 -23.71
CA ASP A 69 11.33 -6.72 -24.19
C ASP A 69 11.59 -7.88 -25.18
N ASN A 70 12.04 -7.57 -26.38
CA ASN A 70 12.33 -8.53 -27.42
C ASN A 70 13.76 -9.10 -27.33
N GLY A 71 14.58 -8.62 -26.37
CA GLY A 71 15.95 -9.07 -26.15
C GLY A 71 16.99 -8.42 -27.09
N ASP A 72 16.57 -7.64 -28.05
CA ASP A 72 17.41 -6.89 -29.00
C ASP A 72 17.50 -5.38 -28.70
N GLY A 73 16.97 -4.95 -27.54
CA GLY A 73 16.85 -3.55 -27.15
C GLY A 73 15.59 -2.88 -27.69
N THR A 74 14.74 -3.58 -28.41
CA THR A 74 13.42 -3.10 -28.85
C THR A 74 12.30 -3.61 -27.95
N TYR A 75 11.14 -2.94 -27.99
CA TYR A 75 9.97 -3.29 -27.21
C TYR A 75 8.75 -3.44 -28.13
N SER A 76 7.98 -4.48 -27.91
CA SER A 76 6.70 -4.69 -28.58
C SER A 76 5.55 -4.60 -27.57
N ASN A 77 4.37 -4.16 -28.05
CA ASN A 77 3.16 -4.21 -27.25
C ASN A 77 2.69 -5.66 -27.14
N ALA A 78 2.46 -6.10 -25.92
CA ALA A 78 1.90 -7.40 -25.63
C ALA A 78 0.76 -7.29 -24.62
N THR A 79 -0.10 -8.30 -24.58
CA THR A 79 -1.18 -8.43 -23.61
C THR A 79 -1.03 -9.73 -22.85
N ARG A 80 -1.47 -9.72 -21.59
CA ARG A 80 -1.61 -10.95 -20.81
C ARG A 80 -2.79 -10.81 -19.86
N GLU A 81 -3.39 -11.94 -19.53
CA GLU A 81 -4.41 -12.02 -18.48
C GLU A 81 -3.76 -12.03 -17.11
N ILE A 82 -4.33 -11.24 -16.20
CA ILE A 82 -3.94 -11.19 -14.80
C ILE A 82 -5.18 -11.16 -13.93
N PRO A 83 -5.12 -11.67 -12.69
CA PRO A 83 -6.22 -11.55 -11.75
C PRO A 83 -6.63 -10.10 -11.55
N SER A 84 -7.95 -9.87 -11.47
CA SER A 84 -8.52 -8.53 -11.23
C SER A 84 -8.08 -7.93 -9.89
N VAL A 85 -7.85 -8.79 -8.88
CA VAL A 85 -7.38 -8.42 -7.54
C VAL A 85 -6.16 -9.25 -7.18
N THR A 86 -5.06 -8.58 -6.86
CA THR A 86 -3.78 -9.22 -6.49
C THR A 86 -3.33 -8.87 -5.07
N GLY A 87 -4.04 -7.98 -4.37
CA GLY A 87 -3.71 -7.59 -3.01
C GLY A 87 -4.95 -7.27 -2.16
N VAL A 88 -4.94 -7.71 -0.90
CA VAL A 88 -5.99 -7.48 0.08
C VAL A 88 -5.37 -6.96 1.37
N MET A 89 -6.04 -6.02 2.04
CA MET A 89 -5.64 -5.51 3.35
C MET A 89 -6.66 -5.92 4.40
N THR A 90 -6.19 -6.50 5.52
CA THR A 90 -7.03 -6.79 6.67
C THR A 90 -7.25 -5.54 7.51
N SER A 91 -8.27 -5.55 8.37
CA SER A 91 -8.63 -4.42 9.22
C SER A 91 -7.94 -4.47 10.59
N PHE A 92 -8.02 -3.36 11.32
CA PHE A 92 -7.46 -3.21 12.66
C PHE A 92 -8.12 -4.08 13.72
N ASN A 93 -9.46 -4.17 13.65
CA ASN A 93 -10.30 -4.69 14.71
C ASN A 93 -10.18 -6.20 14.91
N ARG A 94 -10.72 -6.66 15.99
CA ARG A 94 -10.98 -8.09 16.21
C ARG A 94 -12.33 -8.48 15.63
N ILE A 95 -12.40 -9.70 15.11
CA ILE A 95 -13.64 -10.38 14.74
C ILE A 95 -13.89 -11.39 15.83
N GLY A 96 -14.88 -11.17 16.68
CA GLY A 96 -14.96 -11.85 17.94
C GLY A 96 -13.73 -11.56 18.79
N TYR A 97 -13.02 -12.60 19.21
CA TYR A 97 -11.81 -12.45 20.01
C TYR A 97 -10.51 -12.41 19.20
N THR A 98 -10.57 -12.68 17.89
CA THR A 98 -9.38 -12.83 17.06
C THR A 98 -9.16 -11.58 16.24
N TRP A 99 -7.93 -11.06 16.25
CA TRP A 99 -7.53 -9.97 15.37
C TRP A 99 -7.74 -10.34 13.89
N ALA A 100 -8.28 -9.43 13.11
CA ALA A 100 -8.57 -9.69 11.69
C ALA A 100 -7.32 -10.08 10.90
N GLY A 101 -6.16 -9.45 11.19
CA GLY A 101 -4.88 -9.79 10.56
C GLY A 101 -4.31 -11.15 10.96
N GLY A 102 -4.81 -11.78 12.03
CA GLY A 102 -4.42 -13.10 12.50
C GLY A 102 -5.58 -14.11 12.51
N ASN A 103 -6.66 -13.83 11.78
CA ASN A 103 -7.83 -14.70 11.74
C ASN A 103 -7.71 -15.76 10.64
N TYR A 104 -7.30 -16.97 11.02
CA TYR A 104 -7.13 -18.10 10.11
C TYR A 104 -8.39 -18.43 9.31
N ASN A 105 -9.57 -18.44 9.97
CA ASN A 105 -10.81 -18.79 9.29
C ASN A 105 -11.17 -17.77 8.19
N MET A 106 -10.89 -16.50 8.42
CA MET A 106 -11.11 -15.46 7.40
C MET A 106 -10.03 -15.48 6.32
N ILE A 107 -8.76 -15.58 6.69
CA ILE A 107 -7.66 -15.44 5.74
C ILE A 107 -7.47 -16.74 4.95
N THR A 108 -7.18 -17.82 5.62
CA THR A 108 -6.94 -19.10 4.95
C THR A 108 -8.24 -19.79 4.58
N GLY A 109 -9.18 -19.89 5.51
CA GLY A 109 -10.45 -20.60 5.27
C GLY A 109 -11.28 -19.94 4.17
N LEU A 110 -11.58 -18.67 4.32
CA LEU A 110 -12.47 -17.97 3.41
C LEU A 110 -11.73 -17.42 2.18
N LEU A 111 -10.76 -16.53 2.36
CA LEU A 111 -10.11 -15.85 1.22
C LEU A 111 -9.33 -16.82 0.34
N ARG A 112 -8.44 -17.63 0.92
CA ARG A 112 -7.58 -18.50 0.13
C ARG A 112 -8.31 -19.75 -0.37
N ASN A 113 -8.96 -20.50 0.53
CA ASN A 113 -9.53 -21.79 0.17
C ASN A 113 -10.91 -21.67 -0.50
N GLU A 114 -11.80 -20.84 0.03
CA GLU A 114 -13.18 -20.77 -0.49
C GLU A 114 -13.27 -19.82 -1.71
N TRP A 115 -12.58 -18.67 -1.68
CA TRP A 115 -12.63 -17.72 -2.78
C TRP A 115 -11.47 -17.85 -3.78
N GLY A 116 -10.48 -18.69 -3.51
CA GLY A 116 -9.36 -18.96 -4.40
C GLY A 116 -8.38 -17.79 -4.53
N PHE A 117 -8.25 -16.94 -3.50
CA PHE A 117 -7.35 -15.80 -3.54
C PHE A 117 -5.88 -16.21 -3.32
N HIS A 118 -5.04 -15.99 -4.32
CA HIS A 118 -3.60 -16.34 -4.28
C HIS A 118 -2.68 -15.16 -4.11
N GLY A 119 -3.22 -13.92 -4.03
CA GLY A 119 -2.43 -12.71 -3.95
C GLY A 119 -1.90 -12.38 -2.56
N PHE A 120 -1.27 -11.21 -2.47
CA PHE A 120 -0.67 -10.67 -1.26
C PHE A 120 -1.72 -10.20 -0.25
N ILE A 121 -1.59 -10.61 1.00
CA ILE A 121 -2.42 -10.15 2.10
C ILE A 121 -1.55 -9.38 3.08
N ILE A 122 -1.85 -8.09 3.25
CA ILE A 122 -1.19 -7.20 4.20
C ILE A 122 -2.15 -6.83 5.34
N THR A 123 -1.61 -6.61 6.53
CA THR A 123 -2.41 -6.07 7.64
C THR A 123 -2.67 -4.58 7.45
N ASP A 124 -3.63 -4.02 8.17
CA ASP A 124 -3.64 -2.60 8.46
C ASP A 124 -2.47 -2.26 9.41
N ASN A 125 -2.27 -0.99 9.75
CA ASN A 125 -1.14 -0.55 10.56
C ASN A 125 -1.13 -1.23 11.95
N ALA A 126 -0.25 -2.18 12.13
CA ALA A 126 -0.20 -3.05 13.29
C ALA A 126 1.00 -2.67 14.19
N ASN A 127 0.97 -1.45 14.72
CA ASN A 127 2.03 -0.92 15.56
C ASN A 127 2.00 -1.44 17.01
N THR A 128 0.83 -1.85 17.48
CA THR A 128 0.70 -2.35 18.85
C THR A 128 1.13 -3.81 18.94
N GLY A 129 1.86 -4.16 20.00
CA GLY A 129 2.22 -5.54 20.29
C GLY A 129 1.19 -6.28 21.14
N VAL A 130 0.09 -5.61 21.53
CA VAL A 130 -0.84 -6.16 22.53
C VAL A 130 -1.65 -7.34 22.00
N PHE A 131 -2.16 -7.24 20.75
CA PHE A 131 -2.93 -8.33 20.13
C PHE A 131 -2.62 -8.52 18.64
N MET A 132 -1.82 -7.63 18.05
CA MET A 132 -1.47 -7.67 16.62
C MET A 132 -0.15 -8.43 16.43
N ASP A 133 -0.19 -9.71 16.74
CA ASP A 133 0.99 -10.59 16.72
C ASP A 133 1.37 -11.02 15.30
N ALA A 134 2.63 -10.81 14.93
CA ALA A 134 3.14 -11.15 13.60
C ALA A 134 3.25 -12.66 13.36
N GLY A 135 3.48 -13.44 14.41
CA GLY A 135 3.46 -14.90 14.34
C GLY A 135 2.06 -15.43 14.04
N GLN A 136 1.05 -14.91 14.77
CA GLN A 136 -0.34 -15.24 14.49
C GLN A 136 -0.76 -14.85 13.07
N MET A 137 -0.30 -13.69 12.59
CA MET A 137 -0.57 -13.21 11.23
C MET A 137 -0.07 -14.18 10.17
N ILE A 138 1.21 -14.56 10.22
CA ILE A 138 1.79 -15.43 9.20
C ILE A 138 1.20 -16.85 9.26
N GLN A 139 0.92 -17.37 10.46
CA GLN A 139 0.25 -18.64 10.65
C GLN A 139 -1.20 -18.64 10.14
N ALA A 140 -1.85 -17.49 10.18
CA ALA A 140 -3.18 -17.32 9.62
C ALA A 140 -3.19 -17.24 8.08
N GLY A 141 -2.02 -17.15 7.42
CA GLY A 141 -1.89 -17.09 5.97
C GLY A 141 -1.79 -15.69 5.39
N ALA A 142 -1.60 -14.64 6.21
CA ALA A 142 -1.24 -13.31 5.73
C ALA A 142 0.27 -13.21 5.49
N ASP A 143 0.67 -12.32 4.57
CA ASP A 143 2.02 -12.31 4.02
C ASP A 143 2.85 -11.12 4.50
N GLY A 144 2.21 -10.04 4.93
CA GLY A 144 2.89 -8.83 5.32
C GLY A 144 2.24 -8.09 6.48
N LYS A 145 3.07 -7.58 7.38
CA LYS A 145 2.65 -6.72 8.48
C LYS A 145 2.99 -5.27 8.18
N LEU A 146 1.97 -4.41 8.11
CA LEU A 146 2.18 -2.98 7.99
C LEU A 146 2.51 -2.38 9.36
N THR A 147 3.63 -1.67 9.47
CA THR A 147 4.03 -0.96 10.70
C THR A 147 4.86 0.26 10.37
N ASN A 148 4.65 1.34 11.12
CA ASN A 148 5.43 2.57 11.03
C ASN A 148 6.58 2.60 12.05
N LEU A 149 6.57 1.68 13.02
CA LEU A 149 7.56 1.66 14.10
C LEU A 149 8.68 0.68 13.75
N PRO A 150 9.96 1.13 13.81
CA PRO A 150 11.11 0.25 13.58
C PRO A 150 11.20 -0.88 14.62
N THR A 151 10.60 -0.65 15.80
CA THR A 151 10.55 -1.61 16.92
C THR A 151 9.21 -2.35 17.00
N GLY A 152 8.26 -2.06 16.10
CA GLY A 152 6.97 -2.75 16.06
C GLY A 152 7.20 -4.26 16.04
N ALA A 153 6.32 -5.01 16.71
CA ALA A 153 6.42 -6.45 16.90
C ALA A 153 6.85 -7.16 15.60
N ARG A 154 8.15 -7.40 15.49
CA ARG A 154 8.73 -8.09 14.34
C ARG A 154 8.52 -9.58 14.53
N TYR A 155 8.14 -10.24 13.46
CA TYR A 155 8.22 -11.69 13.45
C TYR A 155 9.69 -12.10 13.47
N THR A 156 10.08 -12.89 14.45
CA THR A 156 11.42 -13.47 14.49
C THR A 156 11.36 -14.84 13.83
N PHE A 157 11.80 -14.91 12.61
CA PHE A 157 11.85 -16.16 11.86
C PHE A 157 12.86 -17.11 12.48
N ASN A 158 12.40 -18.28 12.91
CA ASN A 158 13.25 -19.36 13.38
C ASN A 158 13.51 -20.37 12.26
N LYS A 159 14.64 -20.24 11.58
CA LYS A 159 15.02 -21.10 10.47
C LYS A 159 15.17 -22.59 10.82
N ASN A 160 15.21 -22.92 12.11
CA ASN A 160 15.29 -24.30 12.59
C ASN A 160 13.90 -24.87 12.92
N ASP A 161 12.84 -24.05 12.85
CA ASP A 161 11.46 -24.48 13.03
C ASP A 161 10.84 -24.75 11.65
N VAL A 162 10.39 -25.99 11.48
CA VAL A 162 9.76 -26.45 10.22
C VAL A 162 8.48 -25.65 9.91
N SER A 163 7.73 -25.27 10.95
CA SER A 163 6.50 -24.48 10.82
C SER A 163 6.81 -23.10 10.28
N ASP A 164 7.80 -22.42 10.85
CA ASP A 164 8.25 -21.10 10.40
C ASP A 164 8.73 -21.14 8.96
N TYR A 165 9.48 -22.17 8.59
CA TYR A 165 9.93 -22.36 7.21
C TYR A 165 8.74 -22.50 6.24
N HIS A 166 7.74 -23.31 6.62
CA HIS A 166 6.54 -23.51 5.82
C HIS A 166 5.78 -22.21 5.59
N TYR A 167 5.41 -21.51 6.68
CA TYR A 167 4.66 -20.25 6.58
C TYR A 167 5.45 -19.14 5.86
N GLY A 168 6.75 -19.05 6.11
CA GLY A 168 7.60 -18.09 5.41
C GLY A 168 7.67 -18.34 3.91
N ARG A 169 7.75 -19.62 3.50
CA ARG A 169 7.74 -20.02 2.09
C ARG A 169 6.42 -19.68 1.41
N GLU A 170 5.29 -19.94 2.06
CA GLU A 170 3.96 -19.60 1.54
C GLU A 170 3.79 -18.07 1.39
N ALA A 171 4.20 -17.30 2.37
CA ALA A 171 4.16 -15.84 2.29
C ALA A 171 5.01 -15.30 1.12
N VAL A 172 6.23 -15.81 0.96
CA VAL A 172 7.10 -15.43 -0.18
C VAL A 172 6.46 -15.83 -1.50
N HIS A 173 5.86 -17.02 -1.60
CA HIS A 173 5.14 -17.45 -2.80
C HIS A 173 4.03 -16.47 -3.18
N ASN A 174 3.19 -16.06 -2.24
CA ASN A 174 2.09 -15.13 -2.48
C ASN A 174 2.59 -13.73 -2.89
N ILE A 175 3.68 -13.26 -2.28
CA ILE A 175 4.35 -12.01 -2.67
C ILE A 175 4.86 -12.10 -4.11
N LEU A 176 5.56 -13.17 -4.46
CA LEU A 176 6.09 -13.39 -5.82
C LEU A 176 4.97 -13.53 -6.85
N TYR A 177 3.88 -14.23 -6.50
CA TYR A 177 2.69 -14.32 -7.34
C TYR A 177 2.11 -12.93 -7.65
N THR A 178 1.97 -12.09 -6.63
CA THR A 178 1.46 -10.72 -6.80
C THR A 178 2.39 -9.87 -7.66
N ILE A 179 3.70 -9.95 -7.45
CA ILE A 179 4.69 -9.24 -8.27
C ILE A 179 4.61 -9.74 -9.73
N ALA A 180 4.57 -11.04 -9.94
CA ALA A 180 4.48 -11.63 -11.26
C ALA A 180 3.19 -11.24 -12.01
N ASN A 181 2.08 -11.03 -11.30
CA ASN A 181 0.79 -10.61 -11.84
C ASN A 181 0.55 -9.10 -11.72
N SER A 182 1.59 -8.29 -11.67
CA SER A 182 1.52 -6.83 -11.57
C SER A 182 2.38 -6.16 -12.63
N LYS A 183 2.23 -4.85 -12.76
CA LYS A 183 3.11 -4.03 -13.62
C LYS A 183 4.55 -3.91 -13.09
N ALA A 184 4.82 -4.34 -11.86
CA ALA A 184 6.16 -4.33 -11.30
C ALA A 184 7.14 -5.18 -12.12
N MET A 185 6.68 -6.29 -12.69
CA MET A 185 7.51 -7.14 -13.55
C MET A 185 7.93 -6.45 -14.85
N ASN A 186 7.19 -5.47 -15.34
CA ASN A 186 7.59 -4.72 -16.53
C ASN A 186 8.83 -3.84 -16.30
N GLY A 187 9.09 -3.46 -15.07
CA GLY A 187 10.27 -2.69 -14.69
C GLY A 187 11.41 -3.54 -14.09
N GLY A 188 11.12 -4.81 -13.76
CA GLY A 188 12.06 -5.69 -13.06
C GLY A 188 12.57 -6.87 -13.87
N MET A 189 12.21 -6.99 -15.14
CA MET A 189 12.72 -8.07 -16.00
C MET A 189 14.23 -7.91 -16.24
N PRO A 190 15.00 -9.03 -16.32
CA PRO A 190 16.40 -8.96 -16.72
C PRO A 190 16.55 -8.19 -18.04
N GLY A 191 17.40 -7.16 -18.05
CA GLY A 191 17.57 -6.26 -19.21
C GLY A 191 16.68 -5.02 -19.21
N SER A 192 15.69 -4.91 -18.32
CA SER A 192 14.89 -3.70 -18.19
C SER A 192 15.75 -2.54 -17.69
N ARG A 193 15.57 -1.35 -18.26
CA ARG A 193 16.15 -0.10 -17.79
C ARG A 193 15.06 0.78 -17.21
N TYR A 194 15.29 1.31 -16.03
CA TYR A 194 14.44 2.37 -15.50
C TYR A 194 14.76 3.67 -16.24
N LEU A 195 13.86 4.07 -17.13
CA LEU A 195 13.93 5.37 -17.78
C LEU A 195 13.03 6.32 -16.98
N ALA A 196 13.64 7.17 -16.17
CA ALA A 196 12.93 8.25 -15.49
C ALA A 196 12.47 9.26 -16.55
N LYS A 197 11.21 9.16 -16.96
CA LYS A 197 10.59 10.11 -17.87
C LYS A 197 9.92 11.20 -17.05
N VAL A 198 10.41 12.42 -17.21
CA VAL A 198 9.73 13.59 -16.64
C VAL A 198 8.42 13.81 -17.40
N GLU A 199 7.32 13.63 -16.72
CA GLU A 199 5.98 13.82 -17.28
C GLU A 199 5.74 15.29 -17.65
N PRO A 200 4.92 15.59 -18.69
CA PRO A 200 4.68 16.96 -19.15
C PRO A 200 4.28 17.93 -18.03
N TYR A 201 3.43 17.50 -17.09
CA TYR A 201 3.03 18.35 -15.96
C TYR A 201 4.18 18.67 -15.00
N GLN A 202 5.14 17.76 -14.82
CA GLN A 202 6.32 18.01 -13.98
C GLN A 202 7.22 19.08 -14.60
N LYS A 203 7.36 19.11 -15.93
CA LYS A 203 8.09 20.15 -16.64
C LYS A 203 7.46 21.53 -16.44
N VAL A 204 6.12 21.59 -16.45
CA VAL A 204 5.38 22.82 -16.17
C VAL A 204 5.61 23.28 -14.74
N ILE A 205 5.54 22.37 -13.76
CA ILE A 205 5.81 22.69 -12.36
C ILE A 205 7.23 23.23 -12.20
N TYR A 206 8.24 22.58 -12.75
CA TYR A 206 9.63 23.03 -12.65
C TYR A 206 9.85 24.39 -13.33
N ALA A 207 9.16 24.66 -14.44
CA ALA A 207 9.23 25.98 -15.09
C ALA A 207 8.60 27.07 -14.20
N VAL A 208 7.44 26.80 -13.60
CA VAL A 208 6.78 27.73 -12.67
C VAL A 208 7.65 27.99 -11.44
N ASP A 209 8.20 26.94 -10.85
CA ASP A 209 9.09 27.04 -9.68
C ASP A 209 10.35 27.85 -10.01
N GLY A 210 10.92 27.64 -11.19
CA GLY A 210 12.07 28.41 -11.67
C GLY A 210 11.76 29.91 -11.85
N VAL A 211 10.61 30.23 -12.43
CA VAL A 211 10.16 31.63 -12.56
C VAL A 211 9.89 32.27 -11.21
N CYS A 212 9.16 31.58 -10.32
CA CYS A 212 8.87 32.10 -8.99
C CYS A 212 10.15 32.30 -8.17
N GLY A 213 11.06 31.33 -8.20
CA GLY A 213 12.36 31.43 -7.54
C GLY A 213 13.19 32.58 -8.05
N GLY A 214 13.21 32.77 -9.38
CA GLY A 214 13.90 33.91 -10.03
C GLY A 214 13.32 35.26 -9.58
N LEU A 215 11.99 35.40 -9.54
CA LEU A 215 11.33 36.64 -9.06
C LEU A 215 11.66 36.93 -7.61
N ILE A 216 11.63 35.91 -6.76
CA ILE A 216 11.99 36.04 -5.32
C ILE A 216 13.44 36.50 -5.19
N ALA A 217 14.37 35.91 -5.94
CA ALA A 217 15.77 36.30 -5.91
C ALA A 217 15.98 37.78 -6.34
N VAL A 218 15.30 38.21 -7.40
CA VAL A 218 15.33 39.61 -7.83
C VAL A 218 14.79 40.55 -6.77
N LEU A 219 13.66 40.22 -6.15
CA LEU A 219 13.08 41.03 -5.05
C LEU A 219 14.02 41.13 -3.85
N VAL A 220 14.67 40.03 -3.47
CA VAL A 220 15.66 40.05 -2.38
C VAL A 220 16.84 40.95 -2.71
N ILE A 221 17.38 40.84 -3.93
CA ILE A 221 18.47 41.68 -4.39
C ILE A 221 18.09 43.15 -4.37
N LEU A 222 16.94 43.54 -4.95
CA LEU A 222 16.44 44.91 -4.95
C LEU A 222 16.22 45.43 -3.51
N THR A 223 15.75 44.62 -2.62
CA THR A 223 15.56 44.96 -1.22
C THR A 223 16.91 45.27 -0.55
N ILE A 224 17.93 44.43 -0.77
CA ILE A 224 19.28 44.66 -0.25
C ILE A 224 19.86 45.95 -0.78
N PHE A 225 19.72 46.23 -2.08
CA PHE A 225 20.20 47.48 -2.66
C PHE A 225 19.49 48.70 -2.08
N ARG A 226 18.17 48.64 -1.87
CA ARG A 226 17.41 49.72 -1.22
C ARG A 226 17.87 49.97 0.20
N PHE A 227 18.12 48.93 0.97
CA PHE A 227 18.62 49.08 2.35
C PHE A 227 20.04 49.67 2.40
N ARG A 228 20.92 49.25 1.49
CA ARG A 228 22.28 49.82 1.39
C ARG A 228 22.22 51.29 1.04
N LYS A 229 21.46 51.67 0.03
CA LYS A 229 21.31 53.08 -0.38
C LYS A 229 20.77 53.96 0.75
N LYS A 230 19.70 53.49 1.46
CA LYS A 230 19.15 54.23 2.59
C LYS A 230 20.15 54.40 3.75
N LYS A 231 21.05 53.44 3.97
CA LYS A 231 22.11 53.54 4.97
C LYS A 231 23.18 54.58 4.58
N GLU A 232 23.55 54.64 3.28
CA GLU A 232 24.49 55.65 2.76
C GLU A 232 23.89 57.05 2.83
N ASP A 233 22.64 57.25 2.49
CA ASP A 233 21.95 58.55 2.56
C ASP A 233 21.85 59.07 4.01
N ASN A 234 21.58 58.19 4.99
CA ASN A 234 21.56 58.55 6.40
C ASN A 234 22.93 58.91 6.98
N ILE A 235 24.03 58.39 6.44
CA ILE A 235 25.39 58.72 6.89
C ILE A 235 25.85 60.06 6.34
N LYS A 236 25.33 60.49 5.17
CA LYS A 236 25.64 61.80 4.58
C LYS A 236 24.86 62.97 5.17
N THR A 237 23.85 62.69 5.98
CA THR A 237 22.97 63.72 6.59
C THR A 237 23.35 64.03 8.07
N VAL A 238 24.36 63.40 8.62
CA VAL A 238 25.00 63.68 9.90
C VAL A 238 26.36 64.36 9.65
#